data_389ee122d3bd6c7cc687a497f9d7c2b3
#
_entry.id   389ee122d3bd6c7cc687a497f9d7c2b3
#
_cell.length_a   1.000
_cell.length_b   1.000
_cell.length_c   1.000
_cell.angle_alpha   90.00
_cell.angle_beta   90.00
_cell.angle_gamma   90.00
#
_symmetry.space_group_name_H-M   'P 1'
#
loop_
_entity.id
_entity.type
_entity.pdbx_description
1 polymer ?
#
loop_
_entity_poly.entity_id
_entity_poly.type
_entity_poly.pdbx_seq_one_letter_code
_entity_poly.pdbx_strand_id
1 'polypeptide(L)'
;TLIAAKQPIAYTVPQEGATGWADTTMMHTEAKHPNCAYKWLEWSTSPKVQGDVAAWFGSNPAVPVACTGNALLGPEGCKTNGSENFDKIWFWRTPVADCPAGDCVPYARWSTDYVAIMGGR
;
A
#
# COMPACT_ATOMS: atom_id res chain seq x y z
N THR A 1 5.87 1.02 13.28
CA THR A 1 7.05 1.72 13.85
C THR A 1 6.84 2.12 15.30
N LEU A 2 5.88 2.95 15.67
CA LEU A 2 5.69 3.38 17.07
C LEU A 2 5.25 2.23 17.99
N ILE A 3 4.40 1.31 17.52
CA ILE A 3 4.03 0.11 18.26
C ILE A 3 5.25 -0.80 18.45
N ALA A 4 6.04 -1.02 17.41
CA ALA A 4 7.28 -1.78 17.51
C ALA A 4 8.29 -1.13 18.49
N ALA A 5 8.28 0.19 18.60
CA ALA A 5 9.04 0.94 19.60
C ALA A 5 8.39 0.96 21.00
N LYS A 6 7.38 0.13 21.23
CA LYS A 6 6.63 0.01 22.51
C LYS A 6 6.08 1.34 23.03
N GLN A 7 5.74 2.26 22.14
CA GLN A 7 5.04 3.48 22.55
C GLN A 7 3.60 3.15 22.93
N PRO A 8 3.00 3.85 23.91
CA PRO A 8 1.65 3.58 24.40
C PRO A 8 0.59 4.15 23.42
N ILE A 9 0.54 3.59 22.22
CA ILE A 9 -0.42 3.94 21.17
C ILE A 9 -1.19 2.71 20.71
N ALA A 10 -2.39 2.95 20.22
CA ALA A 10 -3.19 1.97 19.51
C ALA A 10 -3.74 2.60 18.24
N TYR A 11 -4.16 1.77 17.30
CA TYR A 11 -4.87 2.22 16.11
C TYR A 11 -6.15 1.41 15.93
N THR A 12 -7.08 1.96 15.20
CA THR A 12 -8.27 1.25 14.76
C THR A 12 -8.54 1.55 13.29
N VAL A 13 -9.08 0.58 12.59
CA VAL A 13 -9.60 0.78 11.24
C VAL A 13 -11.10 1.05 11.38
N PRO A 14 -11.61 2.17 10.85
CA PRO A 14 -13.04 2.48 10.87
C PRO A 14 -13.88 1.35 10.25
N GLN A 15 -15.15 1.31 10.60
CA GLN A 15 -16.06 0.32 10.03
C GLN A 15 -16.20 0.46 8.52
N GLU A 16 -16.11 1.69 8.02
CA GLU A 16 -16.14 2.05 6.60
C GLU A 16 -14.86 1.65 5.86
N GLY A 17 -13.82 1.25 6.58
CA GLY A 17 -12.52 0.92 6.03
C GLY A 17 -11.53 2.09 6.00
N ALA A 18 -10.39 1.85 5.39
CA ALA A 18 -9.33 2.85 5.24
C ALA A 18 -8.81 2.85 3.80
N THR A 19 -8.22 3.96 3.40
CA THR A 19 -7.56 4.05 2.09
C THR A 19 -6.18 3.41 2.12
N GLY A 20 -5.79 2.80 1.01
CA GLY A 20 -4.47 2.22 0.83
C GLY A 20 -3.95 2.41 -0.58
N TRP A 21 -2.67 2.20 -0.74
CA TRP A 21 -2.00 2.20 -2.03
C TRP A 21 -0.96 1.10 -2.09
N ALA A 22 -0.46 0.82 -3.28
CA ALA A 22 0.63 -0.10 -3.49
C ALA A 22 1.78 0.63 -4.20
N ASP A 23 2.98 0.51 -3.65
CA ASP A 23 4.19 0.92 -4.36
C ASP A 23 4.46 -0.10 -5.47
N THR A 24 4.77 0.39 -6.66
CA THR A 24 5.01 -0.45 -7.83
C THR A 24 6.38 -0.18 -8.42
N THR A 25 7.05 -1.23 -8.86
CA THR A 25 8.29 -1.13 -9.62
C THR A 25 7.98 -1.35 -11.09
N MET A 26 8.37 -0.40 -11.92
CA MET A 26 8.18 -0.46 -13.36
C MET A 26 9.52 -0.34 -14.08
N MET A 27 9.66 -1.08 -15.19
CA MET A 27 10.80 -0.94 -16.06
C MET A 27 10.46 0.03 -17.20
N HIS A 28 11.34 1.00 -17.43
CA HIS A 28 11.21 1.92 -18.56
C HIS A 28 11.36 1.16 -19.89
N THR A 29 10.58 1.53 -20.91
CA THR A 29 10.58 0.87 -22.22
C THR A 29 11.95 0.89 -22.92
N GLU A 30 12.72 1.96 -22.69
CA GLU A 30 14.08 2.14 -23.25
C GLU A 30 15.18 1.84 -22.23
N ALA A 31 14.93 0.95 -21.27
CA ALA A 31 15.92 0.56 -20.28
C ALA A 31 17.16 -0.04 -20.96
N LYS A 32 18.34 0.54 -20.72
CA LYS A 32 19.59 0.08 -21.34
C LYS A 32 20.04 -1.30 -20.85
N HIS A 33 19.59 -1.70 -19.67
CA HIS A 33 19.96 -2.96 -19.02
C HIS A 33 18.72 -3.73 -18.53
N PRO A 34 17.84 -4.19 -19.42
CA PRO A 34 16.57 -4.82 -19.03
C PRO A 34 16.77 -6.09 -18.20
N ASN A 35 17.81 -6.87 -18.51
CA ASN A 35 18.10 -8.09 -17.73
C ASN A 35 18.47 -7.79 -16.27
N CYS A 36 19.15 -6.68 -15.99
CA CYS A 36 19.43 -6.24 -14.63
C CYS A 36 18.16 -5.79 -13.93
N ALA A 37 17.28 -5.09 -14.64
CA ALA A 37 15.99 -4.69 -14.09
C ALA A 37 15.10 -5.90 -13.73
N TYR A 38 15.04 -6.92 -14.60
CA TYR A 38 14.32 -8.15 -14.28
C TYR A 38 14.91 -8.87 -13.07
N LYS A 39 16.22 -8.97 -12.95
CA LYS A 39 16.88 -9.56 -11.78
C LYS A 39 16.60 -8.78 -10.50
N TRP A 40 16.54 -7.45 -10.59
CA TRP A 40 16.12 -6.62 -9.48
C TRP A 40 14.67 -6.90 -9.06
N LEU A 41 13.74 -6.96 -10.03
CA LEU A 41 12.34 -7.27 -9.77
C LEU A 41 12.18 -8.65 -9.10
N GLU A 42 12.87 -9.67 -9.63
CA GLU A 42 12.88 -11.02 -9.07
C GLU A 42 13.42 -11.03 -7.63
N TRP A 43 14.55 -10.39 -7.39
CA TRP A 43 15.15 -10.28 -6.06
C TRP A 43 14.23 -9.53 -5.09
N SER A 44 13.67 -8.39 -5.50
CA SER A 44 12.81 -7.54 -4.66
C SER A 44 11.49 -8.21 -4.27
N THR A 45 11.01 -9.18 -5.05
CA THR A 45 9.81 -9.97 -4.75
C THR A 45 10.11 -11.25 -3.97
N SER A 46 11.37 -11.54 -3.64
CA SER A 46 11.68 -12.69 -2.81
C SER A 46 11.10 -12.55 -1.40
N PRO A 47 10.63 -13.64 -0.77
CA PRO A 47 9.99 -13.58 0.54
C PRO A 47 10.84 -12.91 1.62
N LYS A 48 12.15 -13.18 1.62
CA LYS A 48 13.07 -12.57 2.59
C LYS A 48 13.12 -11.06 2.43
N VAL A 49 13.34 -10.57 1.21
CA VAL A 49 13.45 -9.12 0.94
C VAL A 49 12.14 -8.41 1.22
N GLN A 50 11.02 -8.99 0.79
CA GLN A 50 9.69 -8.45 1.07
C GLN A 50 9.41 -8.35 2.57
N GLY A 51 9.80 -9.36 3.34
CA GLY A 51 9.63 -9.35 4.80
C GLY A 51 10.53 -8.31 5.48
N ASP A 52 11.77 -8.18 5.06
CA ASP A 52 12.70 -7.18 5.59
C ASP A 52 12.23 -5.75 5.29
N VAL A 53 11.76 -5.49 4.08
CA VAL A 53 11.18 -4.20 3.69
C VAL A 53 9.90 -3.90 4.48
N ALA A 54 9.01 -4.87 4.60
CA ALA A 54 7.77 -4.72 5.38
C ALA A 54 8.06 -4.38 6.86
N ALA A 55 9.05 -5.03 7.45
CA ALA A 55 9.47 -4.75 8.83
C ALA A 55 10.05 -3.34 8.98
N TRP A 56 10.91 -2.93 8.05
CA TRP A 56 11.55 -1.62 8.09
C TRP A 56 10.57 -0.47 7.81
N PHE A 57 9.74 -0.63 6.81
CA PHE A 57 8.82 0.42 6.35
C PHE A 57 7.50 0.43 7.12
N GLY A 58 7.08 -0.69 7.71
CA GLY A 58 5.78 -0.83 8.37
C GLY A 58 4.64 -1.07 7.38
N SER A 59 4.93 -1.73 6.27
CA SER A 59 3.98 -2.05 5.20
C SER A 59 3.59 -3.54 5.21
N ASN A 60 2.61 -3.90 4.38
CA ASN A 60 2.31 -5.29 4.09
C ASN A 60 3.06 -5.71 2.80
N PRO A 61 3.72 -6.87 2.79
CA PRO A 61 4.42 -7.35 1.60
C PRO A 61 3.43 -7.83 0.53
N ALA A 62 3.81 -7.69 -0.74
CA ALA A 62 3.04 -8.25 -1.86
C ALA A 62 3.10 -9.78 -1.89
N VAL A 63 4.08 -10.38 -1.22
CA VAL A 63 4.26 -11.84 -1.11
C VAL A 63 3.82 -12.30 0.28
N PRO A 64 2.63 -12.89 0.45
CA PRO A 64 2.08 -13.19 1.79
C PRO A 64 2.95 -14.11 2.65
N VAL A 65 3.70 -15.05 2.05
CA VAL A 65 4.60 -15.94 2.79
C VAL A 65 5.73 -15.18 3.49
N ALA A 66 6.04 -13.96 3.07
CA ALA A 66 7.02 -13.09 3.71
C ALA A 66 6.62 -12.68 5.15
N CYS A 67 5.34 -12.78 5.48
CA CYS A 67 4.83 -12.50 6.82
C CYS A 67 5.16 -13.59 7.84
N THR A 68 5.65 -14.74 7.39
CA THR A 68 5.90 -15.90 8.26
C THR A 68 7.40 -16.15 8.40
N GLY A 69 7.87 -16.28 9.64
CA GLY A 69 9.26 -16.68 9.91
C GLY A 69 10.31 -15.60 9.63
N ASN A 70 9.92 -14.37 9.36
CA ASN A 70 10.87 -13.26 9.24
C ASN A 70 11.25 -12.75 10.63
N ALA A 71 12.55 -12.76 10.94
CA ALA A 71 13.05 -12.40 12.27
C ALA A 71 12.79 -10.94 12.65
N LEU A 72 12.75 -10.02 11.66
CA LEU A 72 12.50 -8.60 11.89
C LEU A 72 11.03 -8.30 12.15
N LEU A 73 10.12 -9.06 11.55
CA LEU A 73 8.68 -8.96 11.82
C LEU A 73 8.29 -9.62 13.16
N GLY A 74 9.11 -10.54 13.65
CA GLY A 74 8.85 -11.25 14.89
C GLY A 74 7.70 -12.26 14.78
N PRO A 75 7.21 -12.76 15.94
CA PRO A 75 6.20 -13.82 15.98
C PRO A 75 4.83 -13.40 15.44
N GLU A 76 4.48 -12.12 15.54
CA GLU A 76 3.21 -11.60 15.05
C GLU A 76 3.21 -11.35 13.53
N GLY A 77 4.38 -11.40 12.88
CA GLY A 77 4.50 -11.21 11.45
C GLY A 77 3.90 -9.88 10.99
N CYS A 78 3.11 -9.90 9.94
CA CYS A 78 2.50 -8.70 9.37
C CYS A 78 1.28 -8.17 10.14
N LYS A 79 0.81 -8.82 11.18
CA LYS A 79 -0.32 -8.33 11.99
C LYS A 79 -0.04 -6.95 12.58
N THR A 80 1.19 -6.74 13.04
CA THR A 80 1.64 -5.42 13.54
C THR A 80 1.46 -4.31 12.49
N ASN A 81 1.48 -4.64 11.21
CA ASN A 81 1.30 -3.73 10.09
C ASN A 81 -0.16 -3.70 9.58
N GLY A 82 -1.09 -4.32 10.31
CA GLY A 82 -2.52 -4.27 10.00
C GLY A 82 -2.99 -5.26 8.92
N SER A 83 -2.22 -6.33 8.64
CA SER A 83 -2.60 -7.32 7.63
C SER A 83 -3.97 -7.98 7.87
N GLU A 84 -4.44 -8.02 9.10
CA GLU A 84 -5.75 -8.58 9.48
C GLU A 84 -6.94 -7.75 8.98
N ASN A 85 -6.71 -6.50 8.60
CA ASN A 85 -7.74 -5.59 8.10
C ASN A 85 -7.62 -5.33 6.59
N PHE A 86 -6.90 -6.19 5.87
CA PHE A 86 -6.63 -5.96 4.45
C PHE A 86 -7.89 -5.96 3.59
N ASP A 87 -8.91 -6.71 3.99
CA ASP A 87 -10.25 -6.75 3.39
C ASP A 87 -11.03 -5.42 3.53
N LYS A 88 -10.62 -4.55 4.47
CA LYS A 88 -11.20 -3.24 4.70
C LYS A 88 -10.42 -2.10 4.02
N ILE A 89 -9.43 -2.43 3.20
CA ILE A 89 -8.60 -1.43 2.52
C ILE A 89 -9.15 -1.12 1.14
N TRP A 90 -9.46 0.15 0.93
CA TRP A 90 -9.86 0.70 -0.36
C TRP A 90 -8.63 1.18 -1.11
N PHE A 91 -8.20 0.38 -2.10
CA PHE A 91 -7.03 0.74 -2.89
C PHE A 91 -7.31 1.92 -3.81
N TRP A 92 -6.32 2.79 -3.87
CA TRP A 92 -6.32 3.92 -4.79
C TRP A 92 -6.54 3.49 -6.22
N ARG A 93 -7.41 4.21 -6.92
CA ARG A 93 -7.63 4.06 -8.35
C ARG A 93 -7.26 5.35 -9.05
N THR A 94 -6.70 5.25 -10.25
CA THR A 94 -6.41 6.42 -11.08
C THR A 94 -7.71 7.14 -11.40
N PRO A 95 -7.80 8.46 -11.12
CA PRO A 95 -8.95 9.26 -11.54
C PRO A 95 -9.14 9.19 -13.06
N VAL A 96 -10.37 9.09 -13.50
CA VAL A 96 -10.72 9.07 -14.93
C VAL A 96 -11.38 10.38 -15.33
N ALA A 97 -11.14 10.80 -16.59
CA ALA A 97 -11.73 12.02 -17.11
C ALA A 97 -13.24 11.85 -17.34
N ASP A 98 -13.61 10.72 -17.95
CA ASP A 98 -14.97 10.39 -18.28
C ASP A 98 -15.42 9.13 -17.58
N CYS A 99 -16.59 9.17 -16.95
CA CYS A 99 -17.20 8.05 -16.28
C CYS A 99 -18.46 7.60 -17.03
N PRO A 100 -18.60 6.32 -17.35
CA PRO A 100 -19.90 5.77 -17.76
C PRO A 100 -20.95 6.08 -16.67
N ALA A 101 -22.16 6.32 -17.09
CA ALA A 101 -23.24 6.73 -16.18
C ALA A 101 -23.38 5.75 -14.99
N GLY A 102 -23.16 6.23 -13.79
CA GLY A 102 -23.39 5.53 -12.54
C GLY A 102 -22.20 4.77 -11.93
N ASP A 103 -21.09 4.58 -12.66
CA ASP A 103 -20.02 3.69 -12.18
C ASP A 103 -18.86 4.41 -11.48
N CYS A 104 -18.70 5.68 -11.70
CA CYS A 104 -17.64 6.48 -11.07
C CYS A 104 -17.96 7.98 -11.10
N VAL A 105 -17.14 8.76 -10.40
CA VAL A 105 -17.20 10.22 -10.42
C VAL A 105 -16.01 10.73 -11.22
N PRO A 106 -16.22 11.58 -12.26
CA PRO A 106 -15.12 12.10 -13.07
C PRO A 106 -14.21 13.03 -12.26
N TYR A 107 -12.93 13.08 -12.62
CA TYR A 107 -11.92 13.85 -11.89
C TYR A 107 -12.27 15.33 -11.71
N ALA A 108 -12.86 15.95 -12.72
CA ALA A 108 -13.29 17.34 -12.66
C ALA A 108 -14.31 17.56 -11.50
N ARG A 109 -15.18 16.60 -11.25
CA ARG A 109 -16.14 16.64 -10.15
C ARG A 109 -15.44 16.51 -8.80
N TRP A 110 -14.42 15.66 -8.67
CA TRP A 110 -13.63 15.54 -7.43
C TRP A 110 -13.02 16.88 -7.03
N SER A 111 -12.43 17.59 -7.99
CA SER A 111 -11.82 18.90 -7.75
C SER A 111 -12.86 19.92 -7.29
N THR A 112 -14.05 19.93 -7.90
CA THR A 112 -15.15 20.80 -7.51
C THR A 112 -15.64 20.50 -6.11
N ASP A 113 -15.88 19.24 -5.80
CA ASP A 113 -16.38 18.82 -4.49
C ASP A 113 -15.34 19.07 -3.39
N TYR A 114 -14.05 18.84 -3.67
CA TYR A 114 -12.97 19.16 -2.74
C TYR A 114 -12.96 20.65 -2.38
N VAL A 115 -13.02 21.52 -3.39
CA VAL A 115 -13.06 22.99 -3.17
C VAL A 115 -14.31 23.39 -2.40
N ALA A 116 -15.47 22.81 -2.71
CA ALA A 116 -16.71 23.09 -1.99
C ALA A 116 -16.65 22.67 -0.51
N ILE A 117 -16.04 21.54 -0.21
CA ILE A 117 -15.89 21.03 1.16
C ILE A 117 -14.84 21.84 1.93
N MET A 118 -13.70 22.12 1.33
CA MET A 118 -12.58 22.79 2.01
C MET A 118 -12.67 24.30 1.97
N GLY A 119 -13.27 24.88 0.94
CA GLY A 119 -13.43 26.33 0.75
C GLY A 119 -14.65 26.94 1.46
N GLY A 120 -15.54 26.12 1.97
CA GLY A 120 -16.74 26.53 2.70
C GLY A 120 -16.53 26.80 4.20
N ARG A 121 -15.28 27.00 4.63
CA ARG A 121 -14.92 27.33 6.03
C ARG A 121 -14.56 28.79 6.17
#